data_019dee9d43257670d798ea417f14938c
#
_entry.id   019dee9d43257670d798ea417f14938c
#
_cell.length_a   1.000
_cell.length_b   1.000
_cell.length_c   1.000
_cell.angle_alpha   90.00
_cell.angle_beta   90.00
_cell.angle_gamma   90.00
#
_symmetry.space_group_name_H-M   'P 1'
#
loop_
_entity.id
_entity.type
_entity.pdbx_description
1 polymer ?
#
loop_
_entity_poly.entity_id
_entity_poly.type
_entity_poly.pdbx_seq_one_letter_code
_entity_poly.pdbx_strand_id
1 'polypeptide(L)'
;MTLYRFISNNILFKFDPEFIHDCMQVILSNKFAPYLTSLYSTSNKHISKTYIMGQELNSPLALAAGFDKNCAILKALDKLGFGYIVGGTVTINPRPGNLKPRITRYVDNNSMVNSLGFPNLGVEKIIENLSNYDLKTPLIMSISGDSISDITELYKLLSDYCFGFEINISSPNTEKLKYFHDYNNFENLIKSLNDIKSKPYMIKLPRFGISTLDQKSKSIYEKYFQILSDNNVDGLVLSNTFPVEDSILKVGQGGLS
;
A
#
# COMPACT_ATOMS: atom_id res chain seq x y z
N MET A 1 -24.66 15.68 -7.70
CA MET A 1 -24.23 14.40 -7.08
C MET A 1 -23.80 13.48 -8.21
N THR A 2 -22.57 12.94 -8.20
CA THR A 2 -22.14 12.03 -9.27
C THR A 2 -22.87 10.69 -9.14
N LEU A 3 -23.10 9.98 -10.26
CA LEU A 3 -23.73 8.64 -10.26
C LEU A 3 -23.02 7.69 -9.29
N TYR A 4 -21.71 7.76 -9.21
CA TYR A 4 -20.91 6.98 -8.25
C TYR A 4 -21.33 7.24 -6.80
N ARG A 5 -21.43 8.50 -6.36
CA ARG A 5 -21.85 8.84 -5.00
C ARG A 5 -23.28 8.36 -4.69
N PHE A 6 -24.18 8.45 -5.68
CA PHE A 6 -25.52 7.95 -5.52
C PHE A 6 -25.54 6.44 -5.28
N ILE A 7 -24.86 5.67 -6.12
CA ILE A 7 -24.76 4.20 -5.99
C ILE A 7 -24.05 3.81 -4.70
N SER A 8 -22.93 4.46 -4.37
CA SER A 8 -22.16 4.16 -3.16
C SER A 8 -23.00 4.35 -1.90
N ASN A 9 -23.61 5.51 -1.73
CA ASN A 9 -24.35 5.83 -0.49
C ASN A 9 -25.65 5.03 -0.34
N ASN A 10 -26.35 4.79 -1.44
CA ASN A 10 -27.68 4.16 -1.37
C ASN A 10 -27.65 2.62 -1.48
N ILE A 11 -26.57 2.07 -2.03
CA ILE A 11 -26.46 0.64 -2.28
C ILE A 11 -25.20 0.06 -1.62
N LEU A 12 -24.00 0.43 -2.08
CA LEU A 12 -22.77 -0.27 -1.71
C LEU A 12 -22.43 -0.12 -0.22
N PHE A 13 -22.68 1.04 0.37
CA PHE A 13 -22.36 1.31 1.77
C PHE A 13 -23.29 0.65 2.79
N LYS A 14 -24.37 0.01 2.31
CA LYS A 14 -25.26 -0.80 3.16
C LYS A 14 -24.73 -2.22 3.40
N PHE A 15 -23.73 -2.64 2.62
CA PHE A 15 -23.11 -3.96 2.74
C PHE A 15 -21.78 -3.86 3.47
N ASP A 16 -21.31 -5.00 3.97
CA ASP A 16 -19.99 -5.12 4.58
C ASP A 16 -18.89 -4.59 3.65
N PRO A 17 -17.96 -3.75 4.12
CA PRO A 17 -16.93 -3.14 3.29
C PRO A 17 -16.02 -4.15 2.60
N GLU A 18 -15.64 -5.23 3.29
CA GLU A 18 -14.75 -6.25 2.75
C GLU A 18 -15.47 -7.12 1.70
N PHE A 19 -16.74 -7.43 1.94
CA PHE A 19 -17.58 -8.12 0.94
C PHE A 19 -17.66 -7.35 -0.37
N ILE A 20 -17.91 -6.03 -0.31
CA ILE A 20 -17.95 -5.20 -1.52
C ILE A 20 -16.58 -5.14 -2.20
N HIS A 21 -15.50 -5.06 -1.43
CA HIS A 21 -14.15 -5.11 -1.97
C HIS A 21 -13.91 -6.43 -2.72
N ASP A 22 -14.26 -7.57 -2.13
CA ASP A 22 -14.10 -8.89 -2.73
C ASP A 22 -14.94 -9.03 -4.02
N CYS A 23 -16.18 -8.54 -4.02
CA CYS A 23 -17.01 -8.48 -5.23
C CYS A 23 -16.35 -7.66 -6.35
N MET A 24 -15.78 -6.50 -6.00
CA MET A 24 -15.08 -5.65 -6.97
C MET A 24 -13.80 -6.30 -7.50
N GLN A 25 -13.07 -7.05 -6.67
CA GLN A 25 -11.91 -7.83 -7.12
C GLN A 25 -12.33 -8.86 -8.19
N VAL A 26 -13.44 -9.59 -7.98
CA VAL A 26 -13.96 -10.54 -8.97
C VAL A 26 -14.36 -9.84 -10.28
N ILE A 27 -15.06 -8.71 -10.19
CA ILE A 27 -15.48 -7.94 -11.37
C ILE A 27 -14.25 -7.41 -12.14
N LEU A 28 -13.28 -6.84 -11.43
CA LEU A 28 -12.10 -6.22 -12.04
C LEU A 28 -11.05 -7.23 -12.53
N SER A 29 -11.09 -8.49 -12.07
CA SER A 29 -10.26 -9.58 -12.60
C SER A 29 -10.76 -10.14 -13.93
N ASN A 30 -11.99 -9.79 -14.33
CA ASN A 30 -12.56 -10.25 -15.60
C ASN A 30 -11.79 -9.65 -16.79
N LYS A 31 -11.61 -10.45 -17.86
CA LYS A 31 -10.90 -10.04 -19.09
C LYS A 31 -11.45 -8.78 -19.78
N PHE A 32 -12.72 -8.43 -19.54
CA PHE A 32 -13.35 -7.23 -20.10
C PHE A 32 -13.22 -6.00 -19.20
N ALA A 33 -12.76 -6.15 -17.96
CA ALA A 33 -12.64 -5.06 -17.01
C ALA A 33 -11.72 -3.92 -17.52
N PRO A 34 -10.56 -4.19 -18.16
CA PRO A 34 -9.71 -3.13 -18.70
C PRO A 34 -10.42 -2.25 -19.75
N TYR A 35 -11.32 -2.84 -20.54
CA TYR A 35 -12.12 -2.07 -21.49
C TYR A 35 -13.12 -1.15 -20.75
N LEU A 36 -13.82 -1.69 -19.75
CA LEU A 36 -14.78 -0.90 -18.97
C LEU A 36 -14.09 0.23 -18.20
N THR A 37 -12.94 -0.03 -17.57
CA THR A 37 -12.20 0.98 -16.82
C THR A 37 -11.61 2.04 -17.74
N SER A 38 -11.25 1.73 -18.98
CA SER A 38 -10.76 2.70 -19.96
C SER A 38 -11.81 3.77 -20.31
N LEU A 39 -13.10 3.46 -20.21
CA LEU A 39 -14.19 4.43 -20.43
C LEU A 39 -14.26 5.50 -19.33
N TYR A 40 -13.72 5.20 -18.16
CA TYR A 40 -13.64 6.13 -17.02
C TYR A 40 -12.28 6.84 -16.93
N SER A 41 -11.34 6.48 -17.79
CA SER A 41 -10.02 7.12 -17.82
C SER A 41 -10.18 8.58 -18.19
N THR A 42 -9.90 9.46 -17.25
CA THR A 42 -9.81 10.89 -17.53
C THR A 42 -8.46 11.17 -18.16
N SER A 43 -8.43 11.27 -19.48
CA SER A 43 -7.29 11.82 -20.22
C SER A 43 -7.17 13.32 -19.89
N ASN A 44 -6.65 13.63 -18.72
CA ASN A 44 -6.40 15.01 -18.32
C ASN A 44 -5.16 15.54 -19.06
N LYS A 45 -5.39 16.28 -20.14
CA LYS A 45 -4.36 16.92 -20.97
C LYS A 45 -3.53 18.02 -20.27
N HIS A 46 -3.80 18.30 -18.98
CA HIS A 46 -3.21 19.43 -18.24
C HIS A 46 -2.58 19.05 -16.90
N ILE A 47 -2.14 17.79 -16.73
CA ILE A 47 -1.45 17.42 -15.50
C ILE A 47 0.01 17.86 -15.60
N SER A 48 0.46 18.62 -14.61
CA SER A 48 1.86 18.98 -14.45
C SER A 48 2.72 17.73 -14.41
N LYS A 49 3.86 17.74 -15.09
CA LYS A 49 4.86 16.68 -14.99
C LYS A 49 5.23 16.48 -13.54
N THR A 50 5.10 15.27 -13.08
CA THR A 50 5.44 14.84 -11.71
C THR A 50 6.47 13.73 -11.82
N TYR A 51 7.36 13.62 -10.85
CA TYR A 51 8.39 12.59 -10.84
C TYR A 51 8.35 11.83 -9.51
N ILE A 52 8.58 10.53 -9.57
CA ILE A 52 8.84 9.69 -8.41
C ILE A 52 10.08 8.83 -8.66
N MET A 53 11.05 8.87 -7.78
CA MET A 53 12.29 8.08 -7.88
C MET A 53 12.93 8.15 -9.29
N GLY A 54 12.93 9.33 -9.90
CA GLY A 54 13.47 9.57 -11.26
C GLY A 54 12.52 9.25 -12.43
N GLN A 55 11.40 8.58 -12.19
CA GLN A 55 10.40 8.26 -13.22
C GLN A 55 9.41 9.42 -13.42
N GLU A 56 9.23 9.85 -14.67
CA GLU A 56 8.17 10.79 -15.04
C GLU A 56 6.81 10.12 -14.99
N LEU A 57 5.84 10.78 -14.37
CA LEU A 57 4.47 10.29 -14.18
C LEU A 57 3.47 11.08 -14.98
N ASN A 58 2.46 10.40 -15.50
CA ASN A 58 1.33 11.01 -16.19
C ASN A 58 0.27 11.62 -15.24
N SER A 59 0.38 11.38 -13.96
CA SER A 59 -0.54 11.86 -12.93
C SER A 59 0.16 11.92 -11.56
N PRO A 60 -0.10 12.95 -10.74
CA PRO A 60 0.36 12.97 -9.35
C PRO A 60 -0.46 12.04 -8.44
N LEU A 61 -1.61 11.56 -8.92
CA LEU A 61 -2.47 10.65 -8.17
C LEU A 61 -2.01 9.20 -8.38
N ALA A 62 -1.86 8.47 -7.28
CA ALA A 62 -1.49 7.07 -7.30
C ALA A 62 -2.46 6.23 -6.47
N LEU A 63 -2.50 4.93 -6.76
CA LEU A 63 -3.24 3.98 -5.94
C LEU A 63 -2.33 3.41 -4.87
N ALA A 64 -2.71 3.61 -3.60
CA ALA A 64 -1.95 3.13 -2.45
C ALA A 64 -2.04 1.61 -2.27
N ALA A 65 -1.06 1.03 -1.56
CA ALA A 65 -1.06 -0.36 -1.14
C ALA A 65 -2.33 -0.74 -0.36
N GLY A 66 -2.75 -2.00 -0.50
CA GLY A 66 -3.90 -2.56 0.21
C GLY A 66 -5.18 -2.64 -0.60
N PHE A 67 -5.28 -1.99 -1.76
CA PHE A 67 -6.42 -2.14 -2.66
C PHE A 67 -6.31 -3.43 -3.48
N ASP A 68 -5.21 -3.64 -4.19
CA ASP A 68 -4.89 -4.89 -4.89
C ASP A 68 -3.76 -5.64 -4.19
N LYS A 69 -4.13 -6.37 -3.13
CA LYS A 69 -3.17 -7.07 -2.25
C LYS A 69 -2.44 -8.21 -2.94
N ASN A 70 -3.08 -8.79 -3.96
CA ASN A 70 -2.61 -9.98 -4.66
C ASN A 70 -2.18 -9.70 -6.11
N CYS A 71 -2.14 -8.44 -6.53
CA CYS A 71 -1.83 -8.05 -7.90
C CYS A 71 -2.73 -8.77 -8.93
N ALA A 72 -4.03 -8.96 -8.60
CA ALA A 72 -4.97 -9.73 -9.41
C ALA A 72 -5.74 -8.89 -10.43
N ILE A 73 -5.78 -7.56 -10.23
CA ILE A 73 -6.60 -6.63 -11.03
C ILE A 73 -5.80 -5.50 -11.69
N LEU A 74 -4.48 -5.63 -11.74
CA LEU A 74 -3.58 -4.59 -12.25
C LEU A 74 -3.93 -4.15 -13.68
N LYS A 75 -4.37 -5.06 -14.57
CA LYS A 75 -4.79 -4.73 -15.94
C LYS A 75 -5.97 -3.74 -15.99
N ALA A 76 -6.91 -3.88 -15.06
CA ALA A 76 -8.03 -2.96 -14.96
C ALA A 76 -7.61 -1.61 -14.37
N LEU A 77 -6.74 -1.64 -13.36
CA LEU A 77 -6.20 -0.45 -12.72
C LEU A 77 -5.31 0.38 -13.64
N ASP A 78 -4.54 -0.28 -14.53
CA ASP A 78 -3.68 0.37 -15.53
C ASP A 78 -4.42 1.33 -16.46
N LYS A 79 -5.74 1.16 -16.62
CA LYS A 79 -6.59 1.97 -17.49
C LYS A 79 -7.27 3.15 -16.78
N LEU A 80 -7.13 3.28 -15.46
CA LEU A 80 -7.82 4.32 -14.68
C LEU A 80 -7.10 5.69 -14.67
N GLY A 81 -5.84 5.75 -15.15
CA GLY A 81 -5.09 7.01 -15.25
C GLY A 81 -4.31 7.38 -13.98
N PHE A 82 -4.00 6.43 -13.14
CA PHE A 82 -3.04 6.63 -12.04
C PHE A 82 -1.64 6.90 -12.57
N GLY A 83 -0.87 7.73 -11.86
CA GLY A 83 0.55 7.95 -12.16
C GLY A 83 1.40 6.73 -11.87
N TYR A 84 1.09 6.04 -10.77
CA TYR A 84 1.63 4.71 -10.45
C TYR A 84 0.62 3.92 -9.62
N ILE A 85 0.82 2.62 -9.53
CA ILE A 85 -0.01 1.70 -8.75
C ILE A 85 0.89 1.01 -7.72
N VAL A 86 0.43 0.90 -6.47
CA VAL A 86 1.12 0.10 -5.45
C VAL A 86 0.37 -1.23 -5.27
N GLY A 87 1.00 -2.32 -5.69
CA GLY A 87 0.52 -3.69 -5.46
C GLY A 87 0.96 -4.22 -4.11
N GLY A 88 0.15 -5.03 -3.45
CA GLY A 88 0.48 -5.62 -2.15
C GLY A 88 -0.23 -4.93 -0.98
N THR A 89 0.21 -5.09 0.27
CA THR A 89 1.53 -5.51 0.77
C THR A 89 1.69 -7.04 0.68
N VAL A 90 2.82 -7.46 0.15
CA VAL A 90 3.20 -8.86 -0.05
C VAL A 90 4.08 -9.35 1.10
N THR A 91 3.89 -10.61 1.50
CA THR A 91 4.75 -11.33 2.45
C THR A 91 5.27 -12.62 1.81
N ILE A 92 6.37 -13.18 2.31
CA ILE A 92 6.93 -14.45 1.80
C ILE A 92 5.83 -15.52 1.78
N ASN A 93 5.27 -15.82 2.94
CA ASN A 93 4.21 -16.81 3.08
C ASN A 93 2.83 -16.16 2.98
N PRO A 94 1.79 -16.90 2.56
CA PRO A 94 0.40 -16.44 2.61
C PRO A 94 0.00 -16.04 4.02
N ARG A 95 -0.79 -14.96 4.13
CA ARG A 95 -1.38 -14.52 5.41
C ARG A 95 -2.89 -14.39 5.28
N PRO A 96 -3.67 -14.99 6.19
CA PRO A 96 -5.12 -14.83 6.21
C PRO A 96 -5.54 -13.43 6.68
N GLY A 97 -4.63 -12.72 7.35
CA GLY A 97 -4.94 -11.48 8.06
C GLY A 97 -5.66 -11.71 9.39
N ASN A 98 -6.10 -10.64 10.02
CA ASN A 98 -6.81 -10.67 11.28
C ASN A 98 -8.23 -11.21 11.14
N LEU A 99 -8.86 -11.57 12.26
CA LEU A 99 -10.25 -12.04 12.31
C LEU A 99 -11.22 -10.94 11.87
N LYS A 100 -12.29 -11.34 11.16
CA LYS A 100 -13.38 -10.46 10.74
C LYS A 100 -14.39 -10.26 11.90
N PRO A 101 -15.05 -9.08 11.96
CA PRO A 101 -14.91 -7.90 11.09
C PRO A 101 -13.60 -7.17 11.34
N ARG A 102 -12.95 -6.74 10.27
CA ARG A 102 -11.64 -6.07 10.29
C ARG A 102 -11.58 -4.80 9.43
N ILE A 103 -12.72 -4.36 8.93
CA ILE A 103 -12.92 -3.07 8.28
C ILE A 103 -14.23 -2.49 8.75
N THR A 104 -14.24 -1.22 9.17
CA THR A 104 -15.43 -0.46 9.51
C THR A 104 -15.45 0.83 8.71
N ARG A 105 -16.62 1.18 8.16
CA ARG A 105 -16.81 2.42 7.40
C ARG A 105 -17.67 3.40 8.19
N TYR A 106 -17.20 4.63 8.32
CA TYR A 106 -17.88 5.74 8.95
C TYR A 106 -18.29 6.75 7.87
N VAL A 107 -19.48 6.51 7.28
CA VAL A 107 -19.96 7.24 6.09
C VAL A 107 -20.12 8.73 6.36
N ASP A 108 -20.66 9.10 7.53
CA ASP A 108 -20.90 10.50 7.91
C ASP A 108 -19.59 11.30 8.05
N ASN A 109 -18.51 10.62 8.43
CA ASN A 109 -17.19 11.24 8.59
C ASN A 109 -16.29 11.06 7.37
N ASN A 110 -16.77 10.41 6.29
CA ASN A 110 -16.00 10.03 5.11
C ASN A 110 -14.69 9.31 5.48
N SER A 111 -14.75 8.43 6.47
CA SER A 111 -13.59 7.75 7.01
C SER A 111 -13.79 6.23 7.13
N MET A 112 -12.69 5.53 7.30
CA MET A 112 -12.68 4.08 7.43
C MET A 112 -11.61 3.66 8.44
N VAL A 113 -11.92 2.66 9.26
CA VAL A 113 -10.95 2.02 10.16
C VAL A 113 -10.71 0.59 9.69
N ASN A 114 -9.46 0.19 9.61
CA ASN A 114 -9.11 -1.17 9.25
C ASN A 114 -8.06 -1.78 10.19
N SER A 115 -8.15 -3.11 10.33
CA SER A 115 -7.18 -3.94 11.04
C SER A 115 -6.86 -5.19 10.23
N LEU A 116 -6.53 -5.03 8.96
CA LEU A 116 -6.43 -6.14 8.01
C LEU A 116 -5.36 -7.18 8.34
N GLY A 117 -4.16 -6.79 8.83
CA GLY A 117 -3.09 -7.72 9.17
C GLY A 117 -2.42 -8.38 7.95
N PHE A 118 -2.30 -7.63 6.85
CA PHE A 118 -1.64 -8.06 5.60
C PHE A 118 -2.21 -9.34 4.95
N PRO A 119 -3.55 -9.47 4.76
CA PRO A 119 -4.06 -10.64 4.04
C PRO A 119 -3.54 -10.64 2.60
N ASN A 120 -2.81 -11.69 2.23
CA ASN A 120 -2.28 -11.90 0.87
C ASN A 120 -1.97 -13.37 0.62
N LEU A 121 -1.79 -13.76 -0.64
CA LEU A 121 -1.60 -15.13 -1.07
C LEU A 121 -0.13 -15.59 -1.04
N GLY A 122 0.80 -14.76 -0.56
CA GLY A 122 2.24 -15.05 -0.57
C GLY A 122 2.89 -14.74 -1.90
N VAL A 123 4.23 -14.62 -1.87
CA VAL A 123 5.01 -14.13 -3.01
C VAL A 123 4.90 -15.02 -4.24
N GLU A 124 4.86 -16.35 -4.09
CA GLU A 124 4.78 -17.29 -5.22
C GLU A 124 3.53 -17.04 -6.07
N LYS A 125 2.36 -16.94 -5.41
CA LYS A 125 1.10 -16.70 -6.12
C LYS A 125 1.03 -15.31 -6.74
N ILE A 126 1.68 -14.34 -6.12
CA ILE A 126 1.74 -12.98 -6.65
C ILE A 126 2.64 -12.92 -7.88
N ILE A 127 3.77 -13.63 -7.92
CA ILE A 127 4.62 -13.77 -9.11
C ILE A 127 3.84 -14.40 -10.27
N GLU A 128 3.06 -15.46 -10.03
CA GLU A 128 2.19 -16.04 -11.06
C GLU A 128 1.23 -15.00 -11.66
N ASN A 129 0.63 -14.17 -10.82
CA ASN A 129 -0.26 -13.10 -11.28
C ASN A 129 0.49 -12.06 -12.10
N LEU A 130 1.65 -11.60 -11.61
CA LEU A 130 2.48 -10.58 -12.26
C LEU A 130 3.03 -11.01 -13.63
N SER A 131 3.37 -12.30 -13.79
CA SER A 131 3.91 -12.85 -15.05
C SER A 131 2.98 -12.70 -16.25
N ASN A 132 1.71 -12.40 -16.01
CA ASN A 132 0.69 -12.21 -17.05
C ASN A 132 0.47 -10.74 -17.44
N TYR A 133 1.25 -9.80 -16.89
CA TYR A 133 1.00 -8.37 -17.07
C TYR A 133 2.10 -7.66 -17.86
N ASP A 134 1.67 -6.84 -18.82
CA ASP A 134 2.43 -5.78 -19.46
C ASP A 134 1.70 -4.46 -19.12
N LEU A 135 2.20 -3.72 -18.14
CA LEU A 135 1.58 -2.52 -17.60
C LEU A 135 2.25 -1.27 -18.17
N LYS A 136 1.44 -0.27 -18.53
CA LYS A 136 1.93 1.07 -18.94
C LYS A 136 2.16 1.96 -17.73
N THR A 137 1.35 1.80 -16.69
CA THR A 137 1.46 2.53 -15.43
C THR A 137 2.57 1.90 -14.58
N PRO A 138 3.54 2.65 -14.07
CA PRO A 138 4.58 2.13 -13.20
C PRO A 138 3.99 1.38 -12.01
N LEU A 139 4.48 0.16 -11.78
CA LEU A 139 4.09 -0.67 -10.64
C LEU A 139 5.15 -0.56 -9.54
N ILE A 140 4.72 -0.21 -8.35
CA ILE A 140 5.52 -0.28 -7.13
C ILE A 140 5.02 -1.45 -6.30
N MET A 141 5.92 -2.32 -5.82
CA MET A 141 5.54 -3.44 -4.97
C MET A 141 5.71 -3.07 -3.50
N SER A 142 4.59 -3.06 -2.76
CA SER A 142 4.63 -2.94 -1.31
C SER A 142 4.97 -4.30 -0.71
N ILE A 143 6.06 -4.37 0.04
CA ILE A 143 6.55 -5.59 0.68
C ILE A 143 6.72 -5.40 2.19
N SER A 144 6.54 -6.48 2.94
CA SER A 144 6.73 -6.51 4.39
C SER A 144 7.15 -7.91 4.84
N GLY A 145 7.83 -8.00 5.97
CA GLY A 145 8.29 -9.25 6.54
C GLY A 145 8.49 -9.16 8.05
N ASP A 146 8.63 -10.29 8.69
CA ASP A 146 8.88 -10.38 10.13
C ASP A 146 10.37 -10.23 10.47
N SER A 147 11.24 -10.27 9.45
CA SER A 147 12.69 -10.15 9.54
C SER A 147 13.28 -9.35 8.36
N ILE A 148 14.53 -8.90 8.51
CA ILE A 148 15.29 -8.29 7.41
C ILE A 148 15.44 -9.29 6.25
N SER A 149 15.67 -10.57 6.56
CA SER A 149 15.79 -11.63 5.55
C SER A 149 14.54 -11.74 4.69
N ASP A 150 13.34 -11.74 5.30
CA ASP A 150 12.07 -11.80 4.55
C ASP A 150 11.95 -10.62 3.55
N ILE A 151 12.28 -9.41 4.02
CA ILE A 151 12.16 -8.20 3.19
C ILE A 151 13.18 -8.21 2.04
N THR A 152 14.43 -8.60 2.31
CA THR A 152 15.48 -8.67 1.29
C THR A 152 15.23 -9.80 0.29
N GLU A 153 14.66 -10.92 0.70
CA GLU A 153 14.25 -12.01 -0.18
C GLU A 153 13.09 -11.57 -1.10
N LEU A 154 12.04 -10.95 -0.55
CA LEU A 154 10.94 -10.37 -1.34
C LEU A 154 11.44 -9.33 -2.36
N TYR A 155 12.37 -8.48 -1.94
CA TYR A 155 12.97 -7.49 -2.82
C TYR A 155 13.65 -8.16 -4.04
N LYS A 156 14.43 -9.22 -3.81
CA LYS A 156 15.09 -9.97 -4.90
C LYS A 156 14.09 -10.66 -5.81
N LEU A 157 13.12 -11.40 -5.22
CA LEU A 157 12.15 -12.18 -5.97
C LEU A 157 11.23 -11.32 -6.86
N LEU A 158 10.92 -10.10 -6.44
CA LEU A 158 9.97 -9.22 -7.12
C LEU A 158 10.63 -8.14 -8.01
N SER A 159 11.96 -8.01 -7.99
CA SER A 159 12.68 -6.95 -8.71
C SER A 159 12.41 -6.92 -10.21
N ASP A 160 12.22 -8.07 -10.86
CA ASP A 160 11.97 -8.14 -12.31
C ASP A 160 10.54 -7.76 -12.70
N TYR A 161 9.64 -7.66 -11.74
CA TYR A 161 8.21 -7.45 -11.98
C TYR A 161 7.73 -6.03 -11.70
N CYS A 162 8.58 -5.15 -11.17
CA CYS A 162 8.17 -3.81 -10.75
C CYS A 162 9.19 -2.73 -11.11
N PHE A 163 8.72 -1.49 -11.10
CA PHE A 163 9.56 -0.30 -11.22
C PHE A 163 10.38 -0.06 -9.95
N GLY A 164 9.78 -0.25 -8.76
CA GLY A 164 10.41 0.00 -7.48
C GLY A 164 9.60 -0.58 -6.32
N PHE A 165 10.02 -0.28 -5.09
CA PHE A 165 9.44 -0.86 -3.89
C PHE A 165 8.93 0.17 -2.88
N GLU A 166 7.86 -0.19 -2.15
CA GLU A 166 7.44 0.39 -0.89
C GLU A 166 7.74 -0.60 0.23
N ILE A 167 8.71 -0.31 1.08
CA ILE A 167 9.04 -1.15 2.24
C ILE A 167 8.11 -0.76 3.38
N ASN A 168 7.15 -1.62 3.68
CA ASN A 168 6.09 -1.34 4.65
C ASN A 168 6.45 -1.88 6.04
N ILE A 169 7.05 -1.04 6.87
CA ILE A 169 7.37 -1.32 8.28
C ILE A 169 6.36 -0.68 9.24
N SER A 170 5.25 -0.19 8.73
CA SER A 170 4.41 0.80 9.39
C SER A 170 3.09 0.26 9.93
N SER A 171 2.76 -1.04 9.75
CA SER A 171 1.48 -1.57 10.18
C SER A 171 1.35 -1.56 11.70
N PRO A 172 0.38 -0.82 12.28
CA PRO A 172 0.15 -0.81 13.73
C PRO A 172 -0.41 -2.15 14.23
N ASN A 173 -0.92 -2.97 13.32
CA ASN A 173 -1.63 -4.23 13.61
C ASN A 173 -0.71 -5.46 13.57
N THR A 174 0.61 -5.28 13.42
CA THR A 174 1.59 -6.35 13.33
C THR A 174 2.71 -6.13 14.35
N GLU A 175 2.63 -6.82 15.48
CA GLU A 175 3.55 -6.68 16.63
C GLU A 175 5.03 -6.79 16.22
N LYS A 176 5.33 -7.76 15.35
CA LYS A 176 6.71 -8.02 14.89
C LYS A 176 7.32 -6.85 14.12
N LEU A 177 6.53 -5.97 13.50
CA LEU A 177 7.05 -4.79 12.82
C LEU A 177 7.60 -3.74 13.77
N LYS A 178 7.23 -3.78 15.06
CA LYS A 178 7.83 -2.92 16.08
C LYS A 178 9.34 -3.11 16.21
N TYR A 179 9.87 -4.28 15.80
CA TYR A 179 11.30 -4.52 15.70
C TYR A 179 12.02 -3.47 14.84
N PHE A 180 11.40 -3.07 13.73
CA PHE A 180 11.95 -2.04 12.83
C PHE A 180 11.72 -0.60 13.32
N HIS A 181 11.03 -0.41 14.44
CA HIS A 181 10.89 0.92 15.05
C HIS A 181 12.09 1.28 15.95
N ASP A 182 12.95 0.33 16.29
CA ASP A 182 14.27 0.60 16.83
C ASP A 182 15.20 1.15 15.75
N TYR A 183 15.93 2.24 16.04
CA TYR A 183 16.75 2.94 15.04
C TYR A 183 17.88 2.09 14.48
N ASN A 184 18.52 1.24 15.31
CA ASN A 184 19.61 0.36 14.84
C ASN A 184 19.07 -0.72 13.90
N ASN A 185 17.94 -1.32 14.25
CA ASN A 185 17.28 -2.33 13.42
C ASN A 185 16.78 -1.73 12.10
N PHE A 186 16.26 -0.49 12.17
CA PHE A 186 15.85 0.27 11.00
C PHE A 186 17.02 0.55 10.07
N GLU A 187 18.13 1.06 10.61
CA GLU A 187 19.34 1.34 9.84
C GLU A 187 19.94 0.06 9.23
N ASN A 188 19.96 -1.05 9.99
CA ASN A 188 20.41 -2.35 9.48
C ASN A 188 19.55 -2.86 8.33
N LEU A 189 18.23 -2.66 8.39
CA LEU A 189 17.34 -2.98 7.25
C LEU A 189 17.73 -2.18 6.01
N ILE A 190 17.94 -0.86 6.15
CA ILE A 190 18.29 0.01 5.03
C ILE A 190 19.64 -0.37 4.44
N LYS A 191 20.67 -0.63 5.27
CA LYS A 191 21.97 -1.10 4.81
C LYS A 191 21.86 -2.42 4.03
N SER A 192 21.09 -3.38 4.57
CA SER A 192 20.86 -4.67 3.90
C SER A 192 20.13 -4.54 2.56
N LEU A 193 19.22 -3.58 2.43
CA LEU A 193 18.56 -3.28 1.16
C LEU A 193 19.51 -2.60 0.18
N ASN A 194 20.35 -1.66 0.64
CA ASN A 194 21.35 -0.99 -0.19
C ASN A 194 22.39 -1.96 -0.74
N ASP A 195 22.81 -2.97 0.02
CA ASP A 195 23.75 -4.01 -0.43
C ASP A 195 23.24 -4.83 -1.63
N ILE A 196 21.92 -4.91 -1.79
CA ILE A 196 21.27 -5.68 -2.87
C ILE A 196 20.50 -4.79 -3.86
N LYS A 197 20.62 -3.46 -3.74
CA LYS A 197 19.78 -2.49 -4.46
C LYS A 197 19.94 -2.60 -5.98
N SER A 198 18.90 -3.08 -6.64
CA SER A 198 18.75 -3.15 -8.10
C SER A 198 17.63 -2.24 -8.64
N LYS A 199 16.71 -1.84 -7.77
CA LYS A 199 15.56 -0.96 -8.05
C LYS A 199 15.46 0.13 -6.98
N PRO A 200 14.86 1.29 -7.30
CA PRO A 200 14.60 2.30 -6.28
C PRO A 200 13.58 1.80 -5.26
N TYR A 201 13.71 2.27 -4.02
CA TYR A 201 12.75 1.95 -2.97
C TYR A 201 12.44 3.13 -2.07
N MET A 202 11.23 3.15 -1.55
CA MET A 202 10.78 4.08 -0.53
C MET A 202 10.39 3.34 0.75
N ILE A 203 10.52 4.02 1.87
CA ILE A 203 10.12 3.49 3.18
C ILE A 203 8.78 4.10 3.58
N LYS A 204 7.81 3.25 3.94
CA LYS A 204 6.55 3.70 4.53
C LYS A 204 6.65 3.68 6.05
N LEU A 205 6.68 4.87 6.63
CA LEU A 205 6.79 5.06 8.07
C LEU A 205 5.43 4.90 8.78
N PRO A 206 5.43 4.38 10.00
CA PRO A 206 4.28 4.46 10.87
C PRO A 206 3.97 5.92 11.23
N ARG A 207 2.74 6.18 11.63
CA ARG A 207 2.40 7.46 12.24
C ARG A 207 2.84 7.45 13.70
N PHE A 208 3.76 8.34 14.03
CA PHE A 208 4.23 8.55 15.40
C PHE A 208 3.47 9.72 16.04
N GLY A 209 2.96 9.49 17.27
CA GLY A 209 2.30 10.51 18.07
C GLY A 209 0.86 10.86 17.65
N ILE A 210 0.20 11.62 18.51
CA ILE A 210 -1.18 12.09 18.34
C ILE A 210 -1.23 13.28 17.38
N SER A 211 -0.20 14.12 17.42
CA SER A 211 -0.05 15.29 16.57
C SER A 211 1.34 15.32 15.95
N THR A 212 1.43 15.59 14.66
CA THR A 212 2.72 15.84 13.98
C THR A 212 3.41 17.12 14.45
N LEU A 213 2.73 17.92 15.26
CA LEU A 213 3.21 19.19 15.79
C LEU A 213 3.81 19.06 17.20
N ASP A 214 3.61 17.92 17.88
CA ASP A 214 4.24 17.74 19.19
C ASP A 214 5.76 17.49 19.07
N GLN A 215 6.52 18.07 20.01
CA GLN A 215 7.97 18.06 19.96
C GLN A 215 8.56 16.64 19.99
N LYS A 216 7.90 15.71 20.67
CA LYS A 216 8.34 14.32 20.76
C LYS A 216 8.21 13.60 19.42
N SER A 217 7.05 13.72 18.77
CA SER A 217 6.82 13.15 17.43
C SER A 217 7.80 13.74 16.41
N LYS A 218 8.04 15.05 16.46
CA LYS A 218 9.00 15.73 15.60
C LYS A 218 10.41 15.15 15.75
N SER A 219 10.91 14.99 16.97
CA SER A 219 12.26 14.44 17.21
C SER A 219 12.39 12.97 16.75
N ILE A 220 11.32 12.19 16.82
CA ILE A 220 11.30 10.82 16.31
C ILE A 220 11.45 10.82 14.78
N TYR A 221 10.64 11.63 14.07
CA TYR A 221 10.72 11.73 12.61
C TYR A 221 12.07 12.28 12.15
N GLU A 222 12.64 13.27 12.82
CA GLU A 222 13.96 13.82 12.50
C GLU A 222 15.05 12.74 12.49
N LYS A 223 15.05 11.83 13.47
CA LYS A 223 15.99 10.70 13.50
C LYS A 223 15.80 9.73 12.33
N TYR A 224 14.55 9.38 11.99
CA TYR A 224 14.29 8.55 10.82
C TYR A 224 14.75 9.24 9.54
N PHE A 225 14.44 10.52 9.37
CA PHE A 225 14.85 11.30 8.19
C PHE A 225 16.36 11.38 8.05
N GLN A 226 17.08 11.53 9.17
CA GLN A 226 18.55 11.53 9.16
C GLN A 226 19.08 10.19 8.65
N ILE A 227 18.59 9.05 9.20
CA ILE A 227 19.02 7.72 8.77
C ILE A 227 18.71 7.50 7.27
N LEU A 228 17.52 7.91 6.82
CA LEU A 228 17.12 7.79 5.42
C LEU A 228 18.02 8.60 4.48
N SER A 229 18.34 9.84 4.88
CA SER A 229 19.22 10.75 4.14
C SER A 229 20.65 10.22 4.06
N ASP A 230 21.22 9.81 5.20
CA ASP A 230 22.59 9.30 5.28
C ASP A 230 22.82 8.03 4.47
N ASN A 231 21.75 7.25 4.25
CA ASN A 231 21.78 6.00 3.50
C ASN A 231 21.21 6.11 2.06
N ASN A 232 20.98 7.32 1.56
CA ASN A 232 20.51 7.58 0.18
C ASN A 232 19.27 6.76 -0.21
N VAL A 233 18.24 6.72 0.64
CA VAL A 233 16.95 6.10 0.33
C VAL A 233 16.21 6.96 -0.69
N ASP A 234 15.60 6.35 -1.70
CA ASP A 234 15.05 7.08 -2.86
C ASP A 234 13.73 7.80 -2.56
N GLY A 235 13.02 7.41 -1.51
CA GLY A 235 11.72 8.03 -1.20
C GLY A 235 11.16 7.66 0.16
N LEU A 236 10.06 8.32 0.48
CA LEU A 236 9.39 8.22 1.76
C LEU A 236 7.88 8.29 1.58
N VAL A 237 7.14 7.42 2.25
CA VAL A 237 5.68 7.47 2.33
C VAL A 237 5.26 7.93 3.73
N LEU A 238 4.67 9.10 3.80
CA LEU A 238 4.12 9.71 5.02
C LEU A 238 2.59 9.77 4.92
N SER A 239 1.93 8.98 5.71
CA SER A 239 2.34 7.88 6.57
C SER A 239 1.30 6.76 6.47
N ASN A 240 1.42 5.72 7.30
CA ASN A 240 0.32 4.79 7.50
C ASN A 240 -0.84 5.47 8.26
N THR A 241 -1.96 4.79 8.36
CA THR A 241 -3.20 5.19 9.04
C THR A 241 -2.98 5.52 10.53
N PHE A 242 -3.85 6.35 11.09
CA PHE A 242 -3.79 6.74 12.49
C PHE A 242 -4.34 5.64 13.40
N PRO A 243 -3.57 5.14 14.38
CA PRO A 243 -4.05 4.11 15.32
C PRO A 243 -5.22 4.62 16.16
N VAL A 244 -6.31 3.86 16.19
CA VAL A 244 -7.51 4.14 16.99
C VAL A 244 -8.07 2.85 17.60
N GLU A 245 -8.74 2.98 18.72
CA GLU A 245 -9.61 1.93 19.26
C GLU A 245 -10.93 1.91 18.50
N ASP A 246 -11.41 0.72 18.17
CA ASP A 246 -12.66 0.53 17.47
C ASP A 246 -13.30 -0.81 17.89
N SER A 247 -14.33 -0.76 18.69
CA SER A 247 -15.00 -1.93 19.26
C SER A 247 -15.78 -2.77 18.23
N ILE A 248 -16.03 -2.24 17.03
CA ILE A 248 -16.68 -2.99 15.94
C ILE A 248 -15.68 -3.98 15.32
N LEU A 249 -14.40 -3.63 15.30
CA LEU A 249 -13.36 -4.53 14.80
C LEU A 249 -13.10 -5.68 15.78
N LYS A 250 -12.91 -6.87 15.25
CA LYS A 250 -12.70 -8.08 16.08
C LYS A 250 -11.48 -7.98 17.01
N VAL A 251 -10.46 -7.26 16.59
CA VAL A 251 -9.23 -7.04 17.38
C VAL A 251 -9.32 -5.80 18.29
N GLY A 252 -10.42 -5.06 18.26
CA GLY A 252 -10.67 -3.91 19.13
C GLY A 252 -9.91 -2.64 18.78
N GLN A 253 -9.06 -2.66 17.76
CA GLN A 253 -8.27 -1.51 17.31
C GLN A 253 -7.97 -1.59 15.82
N GLY A 254 -7.60 -0.46 15.21
CA GLY A 254 -7.27 -0.40 13.80
C GLY A 254 -6.58 0.90 13.41
N GLY A 255 -6.40 1.07 12.10
CA GLY A 255 -5.87 2.29 11.52
C GLY A 255 -6.98 3.09 10.85
N LEU A 256 -7.19 4.33 11.28
CA LEU A 256 -8.13 5.30 10.72
C LEU A 256 -7.53 5.98 9.48
N SER A 257 -8.30 6.02 8.40
CA SER A 257 -8.01 6.74 7.16
C SER A 257 -9.20 7.57 6.70
#